data_02a8e1148668fbdc0409457d7c28cf3d
#
_entry.id   02a8e1148668fbdc0409457d7c28cf3d
#
_cell.length_a   1.000
_cell.length_b   1.000
_cell.length_c   1.000
_cell.angle_alpha   90.00
_cell.angle_beta   90.00
_cell.angle_gamma   90.00
#
_symmetry.space_group_name_H-M   'P 1'
#
loop_
_entity.id
_entity.type
_entity.pdbx_description
1 polymer ?
#
loop_
_entity_poly.entity_id
_entity_poly.type
_entity_poly.pdbx_seq_one_letter_code
_entity_poly.pdbx_strand_id
1 'polypeptide(L)'
;MQTLAKFHRVDPKSVGLETFGKPSGYYDRQISTFSTVSKAQAQAVDVETKEPVGELPHFMETVRFFSNKSTQPKDRGTLVHGDYKIDNMIFHKTEPRVIGILDWEMATVGHPLSDFCNLTSPYYLDGTDHTTDQFQPDRIPGLPRREDCVRWYREVGGWDPTPDLPWGDAFFAWRLSIILQGVKARYALRQASSAQAHEHAKKTTPFALAAWERVKAVQNTMRQKGKL
;
A
#
# COMPACT_ATOMS: atom_id res chain seq x y z
N MET A 1 12.77 9.64 -1.32
CA MET A 1 12.80 8.81 -2.55
C MET A 1 14.15 8.16 -2.79
N GLN A 2 15.25 8.88 -2.85
CA GLN A 2 16.58 8.30 -3.14
C GLN A 2 17.02 7.24 -2.12
N THR A 3 16.71 7.43 -0.83
CA THR A 3 17.03 6.42 0.21
C THR A 3 16.26 5.12 -0.04
N LEU A 4 14.97 5.19 -0.37
CA LEU A 4 14.18 4.04 -0.74
C LEU A 4 14.74 3.34 -1.99
N ALA A 5 15.09 4.11 -3.01
CA ALA A 5 15.68 3.57 -4.24
C ALA A 5 17.01 2.85 -3.99
N LYS A 6 17.88 3.40 -3.14
CA LYS A 6 19.14 2.76 -2.70
C LYS A 6 18.86 1.47 -1.93
N PHE A 7 17.89 1.48 -1.02
CA PHE A 7 17.47 0.30 -0.26
C PHE A 7 16.99 -0.83 -1.19
N HIS A 8 16.14 -0.53 -2.17
CA HIS A 8 15.67 -1.53 -3.14
C HIS A 8 16.74 -2.07 -4.09
N ARG A 9 17.89 -1.41 -4.20
CA ARG A 9 19.05 -1.90 -4.97
C ARG A 9 19.95 -2.86 -4.22
N VAL A 10 19.77 -3.00 -2.90
CA VAL A 10 20.53 -3.95 -2.12
C VAL A 10 20.15 -5.36 -2.58
N ASP A 11 21.14 -6.13 -3.03
CA ASP A 11 20.93 -7.55 -3.30
C ASP A 11 20.84 -8.30 -1.97
N PRO A 12 19.71 -8.97 -1.69
CA PRO A 12 19.55 -9.74 -0.44
C PRO A 12 20.67 -10.72 -0.17
N LYS A 13 21.21 -11.35 -1.21
CA LYS A 13 22.31 -12.31 -1.08
C LYS A 13 23.63 -11.65 -0.63
N SER A 14 23.91 -10.45 -1.16
CA SER A 14 25.15 -9.73 -0.83
C SER A 14 25.24 -9.30 0.64
N VAL A 15 24.11 -9.30 1.35
CA VAL A 15 24.01 -8.90 2.76
C VAL A 15 23.57 -10.04 3.69
N GLY A 16 23.63 -11.30 3.23
CA GLY A 16 23.31 -12.49 4.04
C GLY A 16 21.81 -12.68 4.31
N LEU A 17 20.94 -12.15 3.45
CA LEU A 17 19.47 -12.21 3.57
C LEU A 17 18.83 -13.07 2.47
N GLU A 18 19.55 -14.03 1.90
CA GLU A 18 19.04 -14.91 0.83
C GLU A 18 17.84 -15.76 1.24
N THR A 19 17.70 -16.04 2.53
CA THR A 19 16.57 -16.82 3.09
C THR A 19 15.48 -15.95 3.73
N PHE A 20 15.64 -14.62 3.72
CA PHE A 20 14.72 -13.68 4.37
C PHE A 20 13.31 -13.63 3.74
N GLY A 21 13.18 -14.07 2.50
CA GLY A 21 11.90 -14.17 1.81
C GLY A 21 12.01 -14.80 0.43
N LYS A 22 10.89 -15.11 -0.18
CA LYS A 22 10.83 -15.69 -1.54
C LYS A 22 10.96 -14.57 -2.58
N PRO A 23 11.89 -14.68 -3.57
CA PRO A 23 12.12 -13.62 -4.55
C PRO A 23 11.01 -13.45 -5.59
N SER A 24 10.08 -14.41 -5.69
CA SER A 24 8.97 -14.39 -6.66
C SER A 24 7.62 -14.61 -5.99
N GLY A 25 6.52 -14.28 -6.71
CA GLY A 25 5.15 -14.50 -6.26
C GLY A 25 4.74 -13.61 -5.09
N TYR A 26 5.35 -12.44 -4.92
CA TYR A 26 5.05 -11.53 -3.81
C TYR A 26 3.58 -11.14 -3.77
N TYR A 27 3.02 -10.67 -4.88
CA TYR A 27 1.63 -10.23 -4.92
C TYR A 27 0.63 -11.37 -4.71
N ASP A 28 0.91 -12.59 -5.18
CA ASP A 28 0.04 -13.74 -4.91
C ASP A 28 -0.05 -14.05 -3.43
N ARG A 29 1.10 -14.02 -2.73
CA ARG A 29 1.11 -14.22 -1.27
C ARG A 29 0.33 -13.12 -0.56
N GLN A 30 0.52 -11.85 -0.97
CA GLN A 30 -0.22 -10.74 -0.39
C GLN A 30 -1.73 -10.87 -0.62
N ILE A 31 -2.16 -11.19 -1.85
CA ILE A 31 -3.58 -11.38 -2.19
C ILE A 31 -4.18 -12.51 -1.35
N SER A 32 -3.49 -13.65 -1.25
CA SER A 32 -3.94 -14.79 -0.45
C SER A 32 -4.09 -14.42 1.03
N THR A 33 -3.07 -13.81 1.60
CA THR A 33 -3.05 -13.41 3.02
C THR A 33 -4.16 -12.40 3.31
N PHE A 34 -4.23 -11.31 2.56
CA PHE A 34 -5.24 -10.26 2.79
C PHE A 34 -6.66 -10.74 2.52
N SER A 35 -6.86 -11.66 1.57
CA SER A 35 -8.16 -12.28 1.32
C SER A 35 -8.62 -13.13 2.51
N THR A 36 -7.73 -13.89 3.11
CA THR A 36 -8.02 -14.69 4.32
C THR A 36 -8.33 -13.80 5.51
N VAL A 37 -7.50 -12.78 5.73
CA VAL A 37 -7.66 -11.81 6.83
C VAL A 37 -8.98 -11.04 6.70
N SER A 38 -9.31 -10.53 5.51
CA SER A 38 -10.55 -9.79 5.30
C SER A 38 -11.80 -10.64 5.56
N LYS A 39 -11.81 -11.89 5.10
CA LYS A 39 -12.92 -12.83 5.37
C LYS A 39 -13.11 -13.08 6.87
N ALA A 40 -12.01 -13.27 7.61
CA ALA A 40 -12.09 -13.47 9.06
C ALA A 40 -12.60 -12.21 9.78
N GLN A 41 -12.11 -11.03 9.38
CA GLN A 41 -12.54 -9.74 9.95
C GLN A 41 -14.02 -9.44 9.68
N ALA A 42 -14.54 -9.84 8.51
CA ALA A 42 -15.94 -9.65 8.15
C ALA A 42 -16.92 -10.41 9.09
N GLN A 43 -16.47 -11.51 9.69
CA GLN A 43 -17.26 -12.32 10.61
C GLN A 43 -17.32 -11.76 12.03
N ALA A 44 -16.48 -10.77 12.37
CA ALA A 44 -16.54 -10.14 13.68
C ALA A 44 -17.90 -9.46 13.88
N VAL A 45 -18.50 -9.62 15.06
CA VAL A 45 -19.82 -9.08 15.42
C VAL A 45 -19.64 -8.05 16.51
N ASP A 46 -20.24 -6.88 16.36
CA ASP A 46 -20.18 -5.82 17.37
C ASP A 46 -20.89 -6.32 18.65
N VAL A 47 -20.18 -6.19 19.77
CA VAL A 47 -20.66 -6.75 21.06
C VAL A 47 -21.89 -6.02 21.60
N GLU A 48 -22.17 -4.78 21.18
CA GLU A 48 -23.33 -3.98 21.59
C GLU A 48 -24.47 -4.06 20.57
N THR A 49 -24.19 -3.71 19.32
CA THR A 49 -25.22 -3.63 18.27
C THR A 49 -25.62 -4.99 17.70
N LYS A 50 -24.80 -6.03 17.90
CA LYS A 50 -24.93 -7.37 17.33
C LYS A 50 -24.86 -7.41 15.81
N GLU A 51 -24.42 -6.33 15.18
CA GLU A 51 -24.23 -6.25 13.72
C GLU A 51 -22.85 -6.79 13.32
N PRO A 52 -22.74 -7.50 12.18
CA PRO A 52 -21.46 -7.95 11.67
C PRO A 52 -20.67 -6.76 11.11
N VAL A 53 -19.34 -6.86 11.18
CA VAL A 53 -18.43 -5.93 10.50
C VAL A 53 -18.70 -5.91 8.99
N GLY A 54 -18.97 -7.11 8.43
CA GLY A 54 -19.38 -7.29 7.05
C GLY A 54 -18.23 -7.28 6.03
N GLU A 55 -18.54 -7.75 4.83
CA GLU A 55 -17.60 -7.78 3.72
C GLU A 55 -17.33 -6.38 3.16
N LEU A 56 -16.14 -6.20 2.59
CA LEU A 56 -15.80 -4.99 1.86
C LEU A 56 -16.59 -4.93 0.53
N PRO A 57 -17.07 -3.74 0.11
CA PRO A 57 -17.68 -3.58 -1.21
C PRO A 57 -16.76 -4.07 -2.33
N HIS A 58 -17.32 -4.78 -3.31
CA HIS A 58 -16.62 -5.31 -4.49
C HIS A 58 -15.38 -6.18 -4.18
N PHE A 59 -15.38 -6.84 -2.99
CA PHE A 59 -14.21 -7.60 -2.55
C PHE A 59 -13.80 -8.69 -3.53
N MET A 60 -14.76 -9.52 -3.95
CA MET A 60 -14.46 -10.65 -4.85
C MET A 60 -14.04 -10.23 -6.25
N GLU A 61 -14.62 -9.16 -6.79
CA GLU A 61 -14.24 -8.60 -8.09
C GLU A 61 -12.83 -8.04 -8.05
N THR A 62 -12.49 -7.35 -6.95
CA THR A 62 -11.16 -6.79 -6.72
C THR A 62 -10.10 -7.89 -6.58
N VAL A 63 -10.39 -8.94 -5.80
CA VAL A 63 -9.51 -10.12 -5.68
C VAL A 63 -9.31 -10.80 -7.05
N ARG A 64 -10.38 -10.98 -7.83
CA ARG A 64 -10.28 -11.56 -9.17
C ARG A 64 -9.38 -10.75 -10.10
N PHE A 65 -9.50 -9.42 -10.05
CA PHE A 65 -8.64 -8.54 -10.84
C PHE A 65 -7.17 -8.69 -10.45
N PHE A 66 -6.84 -8.61 -9.15
CA PHE A 66 -5.45 -8.71 -8.68
C PHE A 66 -4.85 -10.10 -8.87
N SER A 67 -5.66 -11.16 -8.86
CA SER A 67 -5.21 -12.54 -9.11
C SER A 67 -4.92 -12.83 -10.60
N ASN A 68 -5.32 -11.93 -11.50
CA ASN A 68 -5.06 -12.11 -12.93
C ASN A 68 -3.60 -11.80 -13.26
N LYS A 69 -2.84 -12.84 -13.61
CA LYS A 69 -1.40 -12.73 -13.93
C LYS A 69 -1.08 -11.81 -15.10
N SER A 70 -2.00 -11.65 -16.05
CA SER A 70 -1.78 -10.76 -17.20
C SER A 70 -1.78 -9.27 -16.80
N THR A 71 -2.35 -8.94 -15.65
CA THR A 71 -2.43 -7.56 -15.13
C THR A 71 -1.41 -7.25 -14.06
N GLN A 72 -0.83 -8.28 -13.42
CA GLN A 72 0.15 -8.09 -12.36
C GLN A 72 1.47 -7.52 -12.89
N PRO A 73 2.16 -6.67 -12.11
CA PRO A 73 3.55 -6.31 -12.38
C PRO A 73 4.44 -7.56 -12.45
N LYS A 74 5.48 -7.51 -13.30
CA LYS A 74 6.48 -8.58 -13.37
C LYS A 74 7.21 -8.70 -12.03
N ASP A 75 7.41 -9.93 -11.55
CA ASP A 75 8.14 -10.18 -10.32
C ASP A 75 9.49 -9.45 -10.24
N ARG A 76 9.73 -8.87 -9.06
CA ARG A 76 11.01 -8.27 -8.66
C ARG A 76 11.29 -8.64 -7.21
N GLY A 77 12.36 -9.37 -7.01
CA GLY A 77 12.77 -9.83 -5.67
C GLY A 77 13.76 -8.86 -5.04
N THR A 78 13.28 -7.75 -4.45
CA THR A 78 14.10 -6.80 -3.70
C THR A 78 13.82 -6.90 -2.20
N LEU A 79 14.70 -6.35 -1.36
CA LEU A 79 14.30 -6.05 0.01
C LEU A 79 13.18 -5.02 -0.02
N VAL A 80 12.11 -5.26 0.71
CA VAL A 80 11.01 -4.32 0.92
C VAL A 80 10.81 -4.13 2.41
N HIS A 81 10.49 -2.91 2.81
CA HIS A 81 10.19 -2.55 4.18
C HIS A 81 8.78 -3.00 4.60
N GLY A 82 7.82 -2.90 3.68
CA GLY A 82 6.43 -3.29 3.91
C GLY A 82 5.55 -2.20 4.53
N ASP A 83 6.14 -1.22 5.23
CA ASP A 83 5.46 -0.02 5.75
C ASP A 83 6.33 1.23 5.60
N TYR A 84 6.92 1.45 4.42
CA TYR A 84 7.78 2.59 4.15
C TYR A 84 6.96 3.87 3.97
N LYS A 85 6.94 4.69 4.99
CA LYS A 85 6.20 5.96 5.05
C LYS A 85 6.98 7.01 5.83
N ILE A 86 6.56 8.27 5.75
CA ILE A 86 7.28 9.40 6.37
C ILE A 86 7.41 9.25 7.88
N ASP A 87 6.38 8.70 8.55
CA ASP A 87 6.35 8.51 10.01
C ASP A 87 7.40 7.49 10.49
N ASN A 88 7.86 6.61 9.60
CA ASN A 88 8.87 5.59 9.88
C ASN A 88 10.28 6.05 9.48
N MET A 89 10.50 7.37 9.29
CA MET A 89 11.80 7.93 8.92
C MET A 89 12.31 8.90 9.97
N ILE A 90 13.61 8.79 10.27
CA ILE A 90 14.33 9.78 11.05
C ILE A 90 15.10 10.68 10.09
N PHE A 91 14.81 11.96 10.12
CA PHE A 91 15.52 12.96 9.34
C PHE A 91 16.65 13.58 10.13
N HIS A 92 17.74 13.92 9.44
CA HIS A 92 18.83 14.69 10.04
C HIS A 92 18.32 16.09 10.43
N LYS A 93 18.79 16.58 11.58
CA LYS A 93 18.26 17.82 12.19
C LYS A 93 18.47 19.06 11.31
N THR A 94 19.58 19.13 10.57
CA THR A 94 20.00 20.30 9.80
C THR A 94 20.31 20.01 8.33
N GLU A 95 20.40 18.74 7.94
CA GLU A 95 20.70 18.33 6.57
C GLU A 95 19.48 17.64 5.92
N PRO A 96 19.22 17.83 4.62
CA PRO A 96 18.05 17.23 3.95
C PRO A 96 18.28 15.74 3.63
N ARG A 97 18.49 14.91 4.64
CA ARG A 97 18.71 13.47 4.48
C ARG A 97 18.04 12.63 5.56
N VAL A 98 17.64 11.43 5.19
CA VAL A 98 17.18 10.39 6.12
C VAL A 98 18.42 9.76 6.79
N ILE A 99 18.39 9.62 8.10
CA ILE A 99 19.46 9.01 8.92
C ILE A 99 19.05 7.70 9.58
N GLY A 100 17.77 7.38 9.61
CA GLY A 100 17.24 6.12 10.12
C GLY A 100 15.90 5.77 9.51
N ILE A 101 15.62 4.49 9.46
CA ILE A 101 14.33 3.92 9.05
C ILE A 101 13.91 3.01 10.20
N LEU A 102 12.67 3.16 10.66
CA LEU A 102 12.08 2.48 11.80
C LEU A 102 11.04 1.46 11.34
N ASP A 103 10.64 0.56 12.25
CA ASP A 103 9.49 -0.32 12.10
C ASP A 103 9.64 -1.37 10.97
N TRP A 104 10.67 -2.20 11.10
CA TRP A 104 11.04 -3.23 10.13
C TRP A 104 10.26 -4.54 10.25
N GLU A 105 9.24 -4.63 11.10
CA GLU A 105 8.51 -5.87 11.40
C GLU A 105 7.80 -6.47 10.18
N MET A 106 7.47 -5.64 9.18
CA MET A 106 6.84 -6.04 7.93
C MET A 106 7.85 -6.35 6.81
N ALA A 107 9.15 -6.22 7.08
CA ALA A 107 10.19 -6.36 6.06
C ALA A 107 10.28 -7.78 5.51
N THR A 108 10.56 -7.89 4.22
CA THR A 108 10.69 -9.17 3.51
C THR A 108 11.42 -8.99 2.17
N VAL A 109 11.56 -10.07 1.41
CA VAL A 109 11.85 -9.99 -0.02
C VAL A 109 10.54 -9.91 -0.79
N GLY A 110 10.36 -8.83 -1.55
CA GLY A 110 9.11 -8.53 -2.23
C GLY A 110 9.27 -7.62 -3.44
N HIS A 111 8.16 -7.02 -3.88
CA HIS A 111 8.14 -6.13 -5.03
C HIS A 111 8.30 -4.68 -4.58
N PRO A 112 9.26 -3.91 -5.12
CA PRO A 112 9.59 -2.54 -4.67
C PRO A 112 8.43 -1.54 -4.87
N LEU A 113 7.51 -1.82 -5.79
CA LEU A 113 6.30 -1.02 -6.01
C LEU A 113 5.44 -0.91 -4.74
N SER A 114 5.48 -1.91 -3.86
CA SER A 114 4.74 -1.92 -2.59
C SER A 114 5.13 -0.74 -1.71
N ASP A 115 6.44 -0.55 -1.47
CA ASP A 115 6.94 0.56 -0.66
C ASP A 115 6.82 1.90 -1.37
N PHE A 116 7.01 1.92 -2.70
CA PHE A 116 6.85 3.13 -3.49
C PHE A 116 5.41 3.66 -3.41
N CYS A 117 4.40 2.79 -3.61
CA CYS A 117 3.00 3.17 -3.52
C CYS A 117 2.60 3.56 -2.09
N ASN A 118 3.16 2.89 -1.07
CA ASN A 118 2.92 3.26 0.32
C ASN A 118 3.43 4.68 0.61
N LEU A 119 4.70 4.97 0.30
CA LEU A 119 5.29 6.30 0.52
C LEU A 119 4.57 7.41 -0.25
N THR A 120 4.09 7.12 -1.46
CA THR A 120 3.41 8.11 -2.31
C THR A 120 1.88 8.07 -2.18
N SER A 121 1.34 7.29 -1.26
CA SER A 121 -0.11 7.16 -1.07
C SER A 121 -0.83 8.50 -0.81
N PRO A 122 -0.25 9.49 -0.07
CA PRO A 122 -0.90 10.77 0.14
C PRO A 122 -1.20 11.56 -1.14
N TYR A 123 -0.47 11.30 -2.23
CA TYR A 123 -0.68 12.01 -3.50
C TYR A 123 -1.88 11.51 -4.31
N TYR A 124 -2.37 10.30 -4.04
CA TYR A 124 -3.43 9.70 -4.86
C TYR A 124 -4.63 9.16 -4.08
N LEU A 125 -4.56 9.18 -2.75
CA LEU A 125 -5.71 8.84 -1.89
C LEU A 125 -6.55 10.06 -1.52
N ASP A 126 -6.35 11.16 -2.23
CA ASP A 126 -7.06 12.42 -2.07
C ASP A 126 -8.59 12.21 -2.09
N GLY A 127 -9.30 12.92 -1.21
CA GLY A 127 -10.76 12.80 -1.07
C GLY A 127 -11.26 11.58 -0.27
N THR A 128 -10.40 10.60 0.06
CA THR A 128 -10.76 9.47 0.94
C THR A 128 -10.42 9.72 2.39
N ASP A 129 -9.51 10.65 2.65
CA ASP A 129 -9.10 11.07 3.98
C ASP A 129 -8.70 12.55 3.97
N HIS A 130 -9.33 13.37 4.80
CA HIS A 130 -9.01 14.80 4.94
C HIS A 130 -7.54 15.06 5.35
N THR A 131 -6.84 14.06 5.90
CA THR A 131 -5.42 14.17 6.23
C THR A 131 -4.54 14.18 4.97
N THR A 132 -5.01 13.61 3.85
CA THR A 132 -4.27 13.60 2.58
C THR A 132 -4.38 14.91 1.81
N ASP A 133 -5.43 15.70 2.03
CA ASP A 133 -5.61 17.03 1.42
C ASP A 133 -4.47 18.00 1.75
N GLN A 134 -3.71 17.72 2.82
CA GLN A 134 -2.54 18.50 3.22
C GLN A 134 -1.31 18.22 2.37
N PHE A 135 -1.25 17.08 1.67
CA PHE A 135 -0.10 16.67 0.86
C PHE A 135 -0.16 17.16 -0.59
N GLN A 136 -0.92 18.23 -0.86
CA GLN A 136 -0.93 18.84 -2.18
C GLN A 136 0.32 19.71 -2.37
N PRO A 137 1.07 19.55 -3.47
CA PRO A 137 2.35 20.25 -3.69
C PRO A 137 2.27 21.76 -3.56
N ASP A 138 1.14 22.33 -3.95
CA ASP A 138 0.94 23.78 -3.94
C ASP A 138 0.54 24.32 -2.54
N ARG A 139 0.23 23.45 -1.58
CA ARG A 139 -0.16 23.81 -0.20
C ARG A 139 1.00 23.83 0.77
N ILE A 140 2.01 22.99 0.54
CA ILE A 140 3.18 22.88 1.43
C ILE A 140 4.42 23.30 0.64
N PRO A 141 5.06 24.43 0.99
CA PRO A 141 6.31 24.87 0.35
C PRO A 141 7.38 23.77 0.45
N GLY A 142 7.98 23.41 -0.70
CA GLY A 142 9.02 22.39 -0.76
C GLY A 142 8.52 20.95 -0.86
N LEU A 143 7.21 20.70 -0.78
CA LEU A 143 6.68 19.37 -1.05
C LEU A 143 6.83 19.06 -2.56
N PRO A 144 7.51 17.96 -2.93
CA PRO A 144 7.69 17.59 -4.34
C PRO A 144 6.35 17.14 -4.94
N ARG A 145 6.23 17.22 -6.26
CA ARG A 145 5.15 16.53 -6.98
C ARG A 145 5.44 15.04 -7.06
N ARG A 146 4.41 14.23 -7.25
CA ARG A 146 4.58 12.77 -7.37
C ARG A 146 5.48 12.37 -8.53
N GLU A 147 5.42 13.13 -9.64
CA GLU A 147 6.29 12.95 -10.80
C GLU A 147 7.76 13.15 -10.45
N ASP A 148 8.08 14.10 -9.56
CA ASP A 148 9.45 14.29 -9.05
C ASP A 148 9.89 13.08 -8.21
N CYS A 149 8.99 12.52 -7.39
CA CYS A 149 9.25 11.30 -6.63
C CYS A 149 9.57 10.12 -7.56
N VAL A 150 8.80 9.94 -8.63
CA VAL A 150 9.03 8.92 -9.65
C VAL A 150 10.39 9.13 -10.33
N ARG A 151 10.68 10.35 -10.77
CA ARG A 151 11.96 10.71 -11.41
C ARG A 151 13.14 10.37 -10.51
N TRP A 152 13.15 10.84 -9.25
CA TRP A 152 14.25 10.60 -8.31
C TRP A 152 14.41 9.12 -7.94
N TYR A 153 13.30 8.39 -7.86
CA TYR A 153 13.35 6.95 -7.64
C TYR A 153 14.00 6.24 -8.82
N ARG A 154 13.58 6.55 -10.05
CA ARG A 154 14.09 5.94 -11.28
C ARG A 154 15.58 6.22 -11.49
N GLU A 155 16.01 7.45 -11.25
CA GLU A 155 17.44 7.87 -11.40
C GLU A 155 18.38 7.03 -10.55
N VAL A 156 17.96 6.63 -9.36
CA VAL A 156 18.77 5.88 -8.40
C VAL A 156 18.46 4.39 -8.43
N GLY A 157 17.19 4.01 -8.57
CA GLY A 157 16.70 2.63 -8.42
C GLY A 157 16.98 1.73 -9.63
N GLY A 158 17.28 2.32 -10.81
CA GLY A 158 17.50 1.55 -12.03
C GLY A 158 16.27 0.83 -12.58
N TRP A 159 15.07 1.22 -12.10
CA TRP A 159 13.77 0.72 -12.54
C TRP A 159 12.76 1.86 -12.58
N ASP A 160 11.92 1.85 -13.61
CA ASP A 160 10.84 2.82 -13.77
C ASP A 160 9.51 2.21 -13.25
N PRO A 161 8.94 2.72 -12.14
CA PRO A 161 7.67 2.24 -11.63
C PRO A 161 6.46 2.71 -12.44
N THR A 162 6.61 3.71 -13.32
CA THR A 162 5.50 4.39 -14.02
C THR A 162 4.50 3.44 -14.68
N PRO A 163 4.92 2.40 -15.42
CA PRO A 163 3.95 1.49 -16.07
C PRO A 163 3.08 0.72 -15.09
N ASP A 164 3.59 0.45 -13.88
CA ASP A 164 2.95 -0.39 -12.87
C ASP A 164 2.21 0.42 -11.81
N LEU A 165 2.41 1.75 -11.75
CA LEU A 165 1.81 2.63 -10.73
C LEU A 165 0.28 2.51 -10.65
N PRO A 166 -0.49 2.53 -11.74
CA PRO A 166 -1.95 2.45 -11.63
C PRO A 166 -2.42 1.16 -10.95
N TRP A 167 -1.77 0.04 -11.24
CA TRP A 167 -2.04 -1.23 -10.58
C TRP A 167 -1.60 -1.22 -9.11
N GLY A 168 -0.40 -0.70 -8.84
CA GLY A 168 0.16 -0.61 -7.49
C GLY A 168 -0.66 0.28 -6.57
N ASP A 169 -1.16 1.40 -7.06
CA ASP A 169 -2.03 2.33 -6.33
C ASP A 169 -3.38 1.70 -5.97
N ALA A 170 -3.97 0.99 -6.94
CA ALA A 170 -5.19 0.23 -6.71
C ALA A 170 -4.99 -0.86 -5.65
N PHE A 171 -3.85 -1.60 -5.74
CA PHE A 171 -3.50 -2.65 -4.80
C PHE A 171 -3.27 -2.09 -3.38
N PHE A 172 -2.57 -0.97 -3.27
CA PHE A 172 -2.34 -0.32 -1.99
C PHE A 172 -3.66 0.14 -1.34
N ALA A 173 -4.55 0.78 -2.10
CA ALA A 173 -5.85 1.21 -1.60
C ALA A 173 -6.71 0.02 -1.11
N TRP A 174 -6.69 -1.10 -1.85
CA TRP A 174 -7.34 -2.34 -1.44
C TRP A 174 -6.73 -2.91 -0.14
N ARG A 175 -5.40 -3.00 -0.06
CA ARG A 175 -4.70 -3.44 1.16
C ARG A 175 -5.08 -2.55 2.36
N LEU A 176 -5.09 -1.24 2.17
CA LEU A 176 -5.43 -0.28 3.22
C LEU A 176 -6.88 -0.45 3.69
N SER A 177 -7.84 -0.70 2.79
CA SER A 177 -9.23 -0.96 3.17
C SER A 177 -9.36 -2.21 4.08
N ILE A 178 -8.56 -3.25 3.85
CA ILE A 178 -8.52 -4.45 4.69
C ILE A 178 -7.89 -4.17 6.06
N ILE A 179 -6.84 -3.36 6.10
CA ILE A 179 -6.23 -2.91 7.37
C ILE A 179 -7.26 -2.13 8.20
N LEU A 180 -8.00 -1.22 7.58
CA LEU A 180 -9.07 -0.46 8.22
C LEU A 180 -10.24 -1.35 8.66
N GLN A 181 -10.59 -2.38 7.87
CA GLN A 181 -11.57 -3.39 8.29
C GLN A 181 -11.11 -4.12 9.57
N GLY A 182 -9.80 -4.38 9.72
CA GLY A 182 -9.23 -4.93 10.95
C GLY A 182 -9.35 -3.97 12.13
N VAL A 183 -9.18 -2.68 11.92
CA VAL A 183 -9.44 -1.67 12.96
C VAL A 183 -10.93 -1.67 13.33
N LYS A 184 -11.83 -1.73 12.35
CA LYS A 184 -13.28 -1.82 12.56
C LYS A 184 -13.65 -3.07 13.36
N ALA A 185 -13.06 -4.22 13.03
CA ALA A 185 -13.31 -5.48 13.74
C ALA A 185 -12.84 -5.40 15.21
N ARG A 186 -11.63 -4.91 15.47
CA ARG A 186 -11.15 -4.71 16.84
C ARG A 186 -11.99 -3.70 17.62
N TYR A 187 -12.45 -2.64 16.97
CA TYR A 187 -13.35 -1.67 17.60
C TYR A 187 -14.69 -2.32 17.97
N ALA A 188 -15.30 -3.08 17.06
CA ALA A 188 -16.54 -3.82 17.29
C ALA A 188 -16.44 -4.81 18.48
N LEU A 189 -15.26 -5.41 18.66
CA LEU A 189 -14.96 -6.35 19.75
C LEU A 189 -14.46 -5.64 21.04
N ARG A 190 -14.39 -4.30 21.07
CA ARG A 190 -13.79 -3.50 22.19
C ARG A 190 -12.33 -3.86 22.48
N GLN A 191 -11.58 -4.23 21.44
CA GLN A 191 -10.16 -4.60 21.51
C GLN A 191 -9.24 -3.58 20.82
N ALA A 192 -9.78 -2.46 20.38
CA ALA A 192 -8.98 -1.41 19.75
C ALA A 192 -8.18 -0.63 20.81
N SER A 193 -6.88 -0.49 20.58
CA SER A 193 -5.96 0.24 21.47
C SER A 193 -5.94 1.75 21.22
N SER A 194 -6.35 2.21 20.02
CA SER A 194 -6.32 3.63 19.66
C SER A 194 -7.64 4.32 20.01
N ALA A 195 -7.55 5.50 20.62
CA ALA A 195 -8.69 6.38 20.84
C ALA A 195 -9.38 6.82 19.52
N GLN A 196 -8.65 6.81 18.41
CA GLN A 196 -9.16 7.18 17.08
C GLN A 196 -9.74 5.99 16.29
N ALA A 197 -9.81 4.79 16.88
CA ALA A 197 -10.24 3.58 16.19
C ALA A 197 -11.64 3.73 15.56
N HIS A 198 -12.56 4.44 16.23
CA HIS A 198 -13.90 4.70 15.69
C HIS A 198 -13.85 5.52 14.40
N GLU A 199 -13.04 6.57 14.33
CA GLU A 199 -12.89 7.38 13.13
C GLU A 199 -12.22 6.60 11.99
N HIS A 200 -11.21 5.80 12.30
CA HIS A 200 -10.58 4.91 11.33
C HIS A 200 -11.54 3.84 10.81
N ALA A 201 -12.40 3.28 11.67
CA ALA A 201 -13.41 2.30 11.27
C ALA A 201 -14.38 2.84 10.22
N LYS A 202 -14.79 4.12 10.31
CA LYS A 202 -15.66 4.77 9.33
C LYS A 202 -15.05 4.87 7.93
N LYS A 203 -13.73 4.88 7.82
CA LYS A 203 -13.01 4.99 6.54
C LYS A 203 -12.97 3.67 5.76
N THR A 204 -13.31 2.53 6.36
CA THR A 204 -13.23 1.20 5.71
C THR A 204 -13.96 1.15 4.37
N THR A 205 -15.25 1.52 4.33
CA THR A 205 -16.05 1.51 3.11
C THR A 205 -15.58 2.53 2.06
N PRO A 206 -15.32 3.80 2.41
CA PRO A 206 -14.76 4.77 1.46
C PRO A 206 -13.47 4.28 0.79
N PHE A 207 -12.55 3.72 1.55
CA PHE A 207 -11.29 3.20 0.98
C PHE A 207 -11.50 1.97 0.09
N ALA A 208 -12.43 1.06 0.44
CA ALA A 208 -12.76 -0.08 -0.40
C ALA A 208 -13.39 0.36 -1.74
N LEU A 209 -14.28 1.34 -1.72
CA LEU A 209 -14.85 1.92 -2.94
C LEU A 209 -13.80 2.64 -3.77
N ALA A 210 -12.92 3.43 -3.15
CA ALA A 210 -11.81 4.08 -3.85
C ALA A 210 -10.85 3.08 -4.50
N ALA A 211 -10.59 1.93 -3.87
CA ALA A 211 -9.81 0.85 -4.46
C ALA A 211 -10.50 0.26 -5.70
N TRP A 212 -11.81 0.04 -5.62
CA TRP A 212 -12.60 -0.47 -6.74
C TRP A 212 -12.64 0.50 -7.94
N GLU A 213 -12.82 1.80 -7.70
CA GLU A 213 -12.76 2.81 -8.75
C GLU A 213 -11.40 2.79 -9.49
N ARG A 214 -10.29 2.64 -8.74
CA ARG A 214 -8.96 2.51 -9.32
C ARG A 214 -8.81 1.23 -10.15
N VAL A 215 -9.33 0.11 -9.66
CA VAL A 215 -9.35 -1.15 -10.43
C VAL A 215 -10.10 -0.96 -11.75
N LYS A 216 -11.26 -0.33 -11.74
CA LYS A 216 -12.02 -0.04 -12.97
C LYS A 216 -11.25 0.85 -13.94
N ALA A 217 -10.57 1.87 -13.44
CA ALA A 217 -9.73 2.75 -14.27
C ALA A 217 -8.59 1.98 -14.94
N VAL A 218 -7.92 1.08 -14.20
CA VAL A 218 -6.86 0.22 -14.76
C VAL A 218 -7.44 -0.72 -15.83
N GLN A 219 -8.57 -1.39 -15.56
CA GLN A 219 -9.23 -2.27 -16.51
C GLN A 219 -9.60 -1.53 -17.80
N ASN A 220 -10.16 -0.33 -17.71
CA ASN A 220 -10.54 0.47 -18.87
C ASN A 220 -9.32 0.84 -19.72
N THR A 221 -8.23 1.25 -19.08
CA THR A 221 -6.96 1.56 -19.75
C THR A 221 -6.36 0.33 -20.44
N MET A 222 -6.45 -0.84 -19.82
CA MET A 222 -5.94 -2.09 -20.39
C MET A 222 -6.79 -2.54 -21.60
N ARG A 223 -8.13 -2.42 -21.53
CA ARG A 223 -9.03 -2.71 -22.66
C ARG A 223 -8.74 -1.81 -23.86
N GLN A 224 -8.56 -0.50 -23.63
CA GLN A 224 -8.19 0.44 -24.71
C GLN A 224 -6.86 0.10 -25.37
N LYS A 225 -5.93 -0.52 -24.64
CA LYS A 225 -4.62 -0.97 -25.17
C LYS A 225 -4.66 -2.40 -25.73
N GLY A 226 -5.82 -3.05 -25.80
CA GLY A 226 -5.96 -4.43 -26.29
C GLY A 226 -5.28 -5.49 -25.42
N LYS A 227 -5.14 -5.23 -24.12
CA LYS A 227 -4.47 -6.12 -23.15
C LYS A 227 -5.42 -6.92 -22.25
N LEU A 228 -6.74 -6.76 -22.41
CA LEU A 228 -7.80 -7.52 -21.74
C LEU A 228 -8.79 -8.03 -22.74
#